data_07c593bb7f351aef176aac903b0ac30c
#
_entry.id   07c593bb7f351aef176aac903b0ac30c
#
_cell.length_a   1.000
_cell.length_b   1.000
_cell.length_c   1.000
_cell.angle_alpha   90.00
_cell.angle_beta   90.00
_cell.angle_gamma   90.00
#
_symmetry.space_group_name_H-M   'P 1'
#
loop_
_entity.id
_entity.type
_entity.pdbx_description
1 polymer ?
#
loop_
_entity_poly.entity_id
_entity_poly.type
_entity_poly.pdbx_seq_one_letter_code
_entity_poly.pdbx_strand_id
1 'polypeptide(L)'
;MIFPADDPLAERESFRPSDLRGLPLFCSEQAWHQEIKNWAGRDFDAFHLEGSFRLSYNGSIFAKAGLGYLLTFDKLIDVSSESGLVFRPLTPHLETKLYLVWKKYQPFTPIAERFLEQVKASF
;
A
#
# COMPACT_ATOMS: atom_id res chain seq x y z
N MET A 1 3.44 2.08 5.43
CA MET A 1 4.72 1.40 5.13
C MET A 1 4.84 0.14 5.98
N ILE A 2 5.30 -0.97 5.39
CA ILE A 2 5.47 -2.27 6.06
C ILE A 2 6.94 -2.70 5.93
N PHE A 3 7.51 -3.23 7.00
CA PHE A 3 8.90 -3.64 7.08
C PHE A 3 9.11 -4.54 8.32
N PRO A 4 10.30 -5.18 8.50
CA PRO A 4 10.55 -6.04 9.64
C PRO A 4 10.35 -5.34 10.99
N ALA A 5 9.76 -6.04 11.94
CA ALA A 5 9.46 -5.49 13.27
C ALA A 5 10.73 -5.23 14.12
N ASP A 6 11.83 -5.85 13.78
CA ASP A 6 13.14 -5.67 14.42
C ASP A 6 14.00 -4.58 13.76
N ASP A 7 13.49 -3.92 12.71
CA ASP A 7 14.15 -2.77 12.11
C ASP A 7 14.16 -1.57 13.09
N PRO A 8 15.27 -0.82 13.22
CA PRO A 8 15.35 0.35 14.08
C PRO A 8 14.27 1.40 13.81
N LEU A 9 13.77 1.49 12.58
CA LEU A 9 12.68 2.41 12.22
C LEU A 9 11.31 1.98 12.79
N ALA A 10 11.18 0.78 13.33
CA ALA A 10 9.94 0.30 13.94
C ALA A 10 9.54 1.07 15.20
N GLU A 11 10.46 1.79 15.83
CA GLU A 11 10.16 2.66 16.97
C GLU A 11 9.43 3.95 16.57
N ARG A 12 9.45 4.32 15.30
CA ARG A 12 8.71 5.49 14.80
C ARG A 12 7.23 5.21 14.68
N GLU A 13 6.41 6.20 15.00
CA GLU A 13 4.95 6.10 14.88
C GLU A 13 4.45 6.34 13.45
N SER A 14 5.16 7.14 12.67
CA SER A 14 4.79 7.49 11.28
C SER A 14 5.99 7.97 10.48
N PHE A 15 5.83 8.08 9.17
CA PHE A 15 6.87 8.52 8.24
C PHE A 15 6.40 9.68 7.36
N ARG A 16 7.23 10.71 7.28
CA ARG A 16 7.07 11.83 6.34
C ARG A 16 7.84 11.56 5.04
N PRO A 17 7.56 12.30 3.95
CA PRO A 17 8.33 12.15 2.72
C PRO A 17 9.85 12.25 2.92
N SER A 18 10.30 13.19 3.74
CA SER A 18 11.72 13.36 4.04
C SER A 18 12.38 12.14 4.68
N ASP A 19 11.61 11.32 5.39
CA ASP A 19 12.11 10.14 6.09
C ASP A 19 12.36 8.96 5.15
N LEU A 20 11.75 8.96 3.96
CA LEU A 20 11.85 7.89 2.97
C LEU A 20 13.00 8.08 1.97
N ARG A 21 13.68 9.23 2.01
CA ARG A 21 14.81 9.53 1.12
C ARG A 21 15.91 8.48 1.28
N GLY A 22 16.33 7.91 0.16
CA GLY A 22 17.42 6.94 0.11
C GLY A 22 17.09 5.54 0.66
N LEU A 23 15.85 5.31 1.15
CA LEU A 23 15.43 3.97 1.55
C LEU A 23 15.13 3.11 0.30
N PRO A 24 15.46 1.81 0.31
CA PRO A 24 15.05 0.88 -0.75
C PRO A 24 13.55 0.61 -0.63
N LEU A 25 12.75 1.24 -1.52
CA LEU A 25 11.29 1.18 -1.46
C LEU A 25 10.74 0.16 -2.46
N PHE A 26 9.72 -0.57 -2.05
CA PHE A 26 8.89 -1.43 -2.89
C PHE A 26 7.48 -0.83 -2.97
N CYS A 27 6.96 -0.68 -4.18
CA CYS A 27 5.63 -0.11 -4.42
C CYS A 27 5.03 -0.67 -5.71
N SER A 28 3.71 -0.60 -5.86
CA SER A 28 3.11 -0.84 -7.17
C SER A 28 3.44 0.31 -8.12
N GLU A 29 3.66 0.01 -9.40
CA GLU A 29 3.99 1.03 -10.41
C GLU A 29 2.93 2.14 -10.48
N GLN A 30 1.66 1.75 -10.42
CA GLN A 30 0.56 2.72 -10.44
C GLN A 30 0.65 3.70 -9.28
N ALA A 31 0.75 3.20 -8.04
CA ALA A 31 0.84 4.05 -6.86
C ALA A 31 2.11 4.90 -6.86
N TRP A 32 3.22 4.36 -7.32
CA TRP A 32 4.48 5.09 -7.42
C TRP A 32 4.38 6.34 -8.29
N HIS A 33 3.82 6.21 -9.48
CA HIS A 33 3.72 7.31 -10.44
C HIS A 33 2.59 8.30 -10.17
N GLN A 34 1.63 7.97 -9.30
CA GLN A 34 0.49 8.82 -8.99
C GLN A 34 0.48 9.23 -7.51
N GLU A 35 0.03 8.34 -6.64
CA GLU A 35 -0.24 8.67 -5.24
C GLU A 35 1.04 9.02 -4.47
N ILE A 36 2.08 8.19 -4.60
CA ILE A 36 3.35 8.40 -3.90
C ILE A 36 4.06 9.64 -4.41
N LYS A 37 4.11 9.83 -5.71
CA LYS A 37 4.71 11.02 -6.33
C LYS A 37 4.03 12.31 -5.87
N ASN A 38 2.70 12.33 -5.86
CA ASN A 38 1.93 13.50 -5.43
C ASN A 38 2.10 13.76 -3.93
N TRP A 39 2.09 12.71 -3.12
CA TRP A 39 2.28 12.79 -1.67
C TRP A 39 3.69 13.27 -1.29
N ALA A 40 4.71 12.74 -1.95
CA ALA A 40 6.11 13.07 -1.68
C ALA A 40 6.48 14.48 -2.14
N GLY A 41 5.82 15.00 -3.17
CA GLY A 41 6.13 16.30 -3.75
C GLY A 41 7.60 16.39 -4.17
N ARG A 42 8.30 17.41 -3.68
CA ARG A 42 9.73 17.65 -3.99
C ARG A 42 10.69 16.58 -3.45
N ASP A 43 10.26 15.79 -2.48
CA ASP A 43 11.09 14.72 -1.91
C ASP A 43 11.14 13.48 -2.81
N PHE A 44 10.21 13.36 -3.76
CA PHE A 44 10.10 12.20 -4.65
C PHE A 44 11.37 11.92 -5.45
N ASP A 45 12.08 12.95 -5.89
CA ASP A 45 13.32 12.80 -6.68
C ASP A 45 14.46 12.13 -5.89
N ALA A 46 14.36 12.14 -4.55
CA ALA A 46 15.30 11.47 -3.66
C ALA A 46 14.85 10.06 -3.22
N PHE A 47 13.70 9.59 -3.72
CA PHE A 47 13.19 8.25 -3.44
C PHE A 47 13.86 7.23 -4.36
N HIS A 48 14.08 6.04 -3.81
CA HIS A 48 14.66 4.92 -4.55
C HIS A 48 13.65 3.76 -4.63
N LEU A 49 13.14 3.50 -5.84
CA LEU A 49 12.31 2.33 -6.11
C LEU A 49 13.22 1.13 -6.37
N GLU A 50 13.35 0.26 -5.40
CA GLU A 50 14.13 -0.98 -5.50
C GLU A 50 13.42 -2.02 -6.38
N GLY A 51 12.10 -2.07 -6.29
CA GLY A 51 11.31 -2.96 -7.12
C GLY A 51 9.82 -2.64 -7.09
N SER A 52 9.11 -3.12 -8.11
CA SER A 52 7.67 -2.99 -8.21
C SER A 52 6.97 -4.36 -8.18
N PHE A 53 5.70 -4.34 -7.83
CA PHE A 53 4.85 -5.52 -7.77
C PHE A 53 3.43 -5.19 -8.21
N ARG A 54 2.66 -6.22 -8.56
CA ARG A 54 1.23 -6.11 -8.84
C ARG A 54 0.37 -6.53 -7.66
N LEU A 55 0.86 -7.48 -6.86
CA LEU A 55 0.19 -7.98 -5.66
C LEU A 55 1.02 -7.64 -4.43
N SER A 56 0.41 -6.96 -3.47
CA SER A 56 1.08 -6.54 -2.23
C SER A 56 1.65 -7.70 -1.43
N TYR A 57 1.05 -8.88 -1.51
CA TYR A 57 1.59 -10.09 -0.89
C TYR A 57 3.01 -10.39 -1.37
N ASN A 58 3.28 -10.28 -2.66
CA ASN A 58 4.63 -10.49 -3.20
C ASN A 58 5.62 -9.45 -2.64
N GLY A 59 5.20 -8.19 -2.54
CA GLY A 59 5.98 -7.14 -1.91
C GLY A 59 6.29 -7.42 -0.44
N SER A 60 5.36 -8.04 0.29
CA SER A 60 5.58 -8.37 1.70
C SER A 60 6.66 -9.44 1.92
N ILE A 61 6.85 -10.34 0.96
CA ILE A 61 7.92 -11.34 0.99
C ILE A 61 9.29 -10.66 0.94
N PHE A 62 9.46 -9.66 0.07
CA PHE A 62 10.70 -8.87 -0.01
C PHE A 62 10.95 -8.08 1.28
N ALA A 63 9.90 -7.44 1.81
CA ALA A 63 10.00 -6.73 3.09
C ALA A 63 10.39 -7.67 4.23
N LYS A 64 9.78 -8.85 4.32
CA LYS A 64 10.09 -9.86 5.34
C LYS A 64 11.53 -10.38 5.22
N ALA A 65 12.06 -10.45 4.01
CA ALA A 65 13.45 -10.81 3.74
C ALA A 65 14.45 -9.68 4.07
N GLY A 66 13.98 -8.51 4.52
CA GLY A 66 14.83 -7.36 4.84
C GLY A 66 15.41 -6.64 3.63
N LEU A 67 14.83 -6.84 2.44
CA LEU A 67 15.34 -6.26 1.19
C LEU A 67 14.89 -4.80 0.99
N GLY A 68 13.93 -4.32 1.77
CA GLY A 68 13.46 -2.94 1.71
C GLY A 68 12.11 -2.73 2.38
N TYR A 69 11.53 -1.58 2.12
CA TYR A 69 10.34 -1.05 2.76
C TYR A 69 9.16 -1.07 1.79
N LEU A 70 8.09 -1.77 2.15
CA LEU A 70 6.90 -1.92 1.32
C LEU A 70 5.92 -0.77 1.54
N LEU A 71 5.61 -0.03 0.48
CA LEU A 71 4.52 0.96 0.46
C LEU A 71 3.25 0.28 -0.05
N THR A 72 2.28 0.09 0.82
CA THR A 72 0.98 -0.53 0.50
C THR A 72 -0.10 -0.06 1.47
N PHE A 73 -1.33 -0.49 1.22
CA PHE A 73 -2.48 -0.15 2.06
C PHE A 73 -2.40 -0.79 3.45
N ASP A 74 -2.98 -0.11 4.42
CA ASP A 74 -3.25 -0.68 5.73
C ASP A 74 -4.17 -1.91 5.62
N LYS A 75 -3.99 -2.86 6.52
CA LYS A 75 -4.80 -4.09 6.65
C LYS A 75 -4.79 -5.05 5.44
N LEU A 76 -3.91 -4.82 4.48
CA LEU A 76 -3.80 -5.69 3.31
C LEU A 76 -2.82 -6.86 3.54
N ILE A 77 -1.87 -6.68 4.43
CA ILE A 77 -0.85 -7.68 4.79
C ILE A 77 -0.95 -7.96 6.28
N ASP A 78 -0.75 -9.22 6.67
CA ASP A 78 -0.68 -9.61 8.07
C ASP A 78 0.54 -8.97 8.74
N VAL A 79 0.28 -8.16 9.76
CA VAL A 79 1.27 -7.49 10.60
C VAL A 79 1.08 -7.85 12.07
N SER A 80 0.51 -9.02 12.35
CA SER A 80 0.43 -9.57 13.70
C SER A 80 1.83 -9.84 14.27
N SER A 81 1.92 -10.03 15.56
CA SER A 81 3.20 -10.32 16.24
C SER A 81 3.92 -11.55 15.68
N GLU A 82 3.17 -12.49 15.10
CA GLU A 82 3.73 -13.72 14.51
C GLU A 82 4.26 -13.52 13.09
N SER A 83 3.83 -12.46 12.40
CA SER A 83 4.25 -12.18 11.02
C SER A 83 5.72 -11.75 10.92
N GLY A 84 6.27 -11.16 11.97
CA GLY A 84 7.59 -10.51 11.98
C GLY A 84 7.64 -9.18 11.23
N LEU A 85 6.48 -8.66 10.82
CA LEU A 85 6.33 -7.39 10.12
C LEU A 85 5.61 -6.36 10.99
N VAL A 86 5.86 -5.09 10.73
CA VAL A 86 5.17 -3.97 11.36
C VAL A 86 4.63 -3.02 10.30
N PHE A 87 3.47 -2.43 10.56
CA PHE A 87 2.91 -1.35 9.75
C PHE A 87 3.12 0.00 10.45
N ARG A 88 3.52 1.01 9.67
CA ARG A 88 3.55 2.41 10.11
C ARG A 88 2.92 3.31 9.06
N PRO A 89 2.02 4.22 9.45
CA PRO A 89 1.34 5.11 8.53
C PRO A 89 2.28 6.15 7.94
N LEU A 90 1.90 6.69 6.79
CA LEU A 90 2.53 7.86 6.17
C LEU A 90 1.87 9.14 6.68
N THR A 91 2.66 10.19 6.85
CA THR A 91 2.23 11.52 7.30
C THR A 91 2.79 12.60 6.37
N PRO A 92 1.99 13.53 5.79
CA PRO A 92 0.52 13.62 5.90
C PRO A 92 -0.19 12.35 5.44
N HIS A 93 -1.38 12.11 6.00
CA HIS A 93 -2.15 10.90 5.70
C HIS A 93 -2.40 10.77 4.19
N LEU A 94 -2.04 9.61 3.63
CA LEU A 94 -2.23 9.30 2.22
C LEU A 94 -3.42 8.36 2.08
N GLU A 95 -4.49 8.88 1.51
CA GLU A 95 -5.68 8.12 1.17
C GLU A 95 -5.77 7.87 -0.32
N THR A 96 -6.33 6.75 -0.69
CA THR A 96 -6.68 6.42 -2.06
C THR A 96 -8.07 5.83 -2.11
N LYS A 97 -8.71 5.96 -3.26
CA LYS A 97 -10.08 5.48 -3.47
C LYS A 97 -10.03 4.13 -4.17
N LEU A 98 -10.80 3.19 -3.65
CA LEU A 98 -11.11 1.95 -4.34
C LEU A 98 -12.41 2.11 -5.12
N TYR A 99 -12.45 1.58 -6.33
CA TYR A 99 -13.63 1.65 -7.19
C TYR A 99 -14.08 0.24 -7.54
N LEU A 100 -15.37 -0.01 -7.34
CA LEU A 100 -16.03 -1.15 -7.93
C LEU A 100 -16.52 -0.73 -9.33
N VAL A 101 -16.03 -1.41 -10.35
CA VAL A 101 -16.39 -1.13 -11.74
C VAL A 101 -17.02 -2.33 -12.40
N TRP A 102 -17.98 -2.08 -13.28
CA TRP A 102 -18.63 -3.12 -14.08
C TRP A 102 -18.91 -2.64 -15.49
N LYS A 103 -19.04 -3.57 -16.40
CA LYS A 103 -19.33 -3.25 -17.80
C LYS A 103 -20.75 -2.72 -17.93
N LYS A 104 -20.90 -1.55 -18.52
CA LYS A 104 -22.19 -0.94 -18.84
C LYS A 104 -22.95 -1.83 -19.83
N TYR A 105 -24.25 -1.99 -19.62
CA TYR A 105 -25.14 -2.82 -20.46
C TYR A 105 -24.88 -4.33 -20.43
N GLN A 106 -24.09 -4.84 -19.52
CA GLN A 106 -23.99 -6.27 -19.30
C GLN A 106 -25.10 -6.73 -18.36
N PRO A 107 -25.93 -7.71 -18.74
CA PRO A 107 -26.89 -8.31 -17.82
C PRO A 107 -26.13 -9.03 -16.70
N PHE A 108 -26.53 -8.76 -15.47
CA PHE A 108 -26.00 -9.47 -14.32
C PHE A 108 -26.75 -10.77 -14.05
N THR A 109 -26.06 -11.73 -13.48
CA THR A 109 -26.74 -12.86 -12.83
C THR A 109 -27.47 -12.36 -11.58
N PRO A 110 -28.54 -13.03 -11.11
CA PRO A 110 -29.24 -12.63 -9.89
C PRO A 110 -28.32 -12.49 -8.66
N ILE A 111 -27.29 -13.31 -8.56
CA ILE A 111 -26.28 -13.23 -7.48
C ILE A 111 -25.47 -11.94 -7.61
N ALA A 112 -25.02 -11.60 -8.82
CA ALA A 112 -24.25 -10.38 -9.05
C ALA A 112 -25.07 -9.10 -8.78
N GLU A 113 -26.36 -9.10 -9.16
CA GLU A 113 -27.28 -8.02 -8.84
C GLU A 113 -27.43 -7.83 -7.33
N ARG A 114 -27.67 -8.92 -6.60
CA ARG A 114 -27.83 -8.88 -5.15
C ARG A 114 -26.53 -8.44 -4.44
N PHE A 115 -25.38 -8.87 -4.91
CA PHE A 115 -24.09 -8.38 -4.43
C PHE A 115 -23.93 -6.88 -4.62
N LEU A 116 -24.24 -6.37 -5.83
CA LEU A 116 -24.14 -4.95 -6.14
C LEU A 116 -25.10 -4.10 -5.28
N GLU A 117 -26.33 -4.58 -5.06
CA GLU A 117 -27.28 -3.94 -4.17
C GLU A 117 -26.75 -3.85 -2.73
N GLN A 118 -26.20 -4.95 -2.23
CA GLN A 118 -25.61 -5.00 -0.90
C GLN A 118 -24.43 -4.04 -0.76
N VAL A 119 -23.55 -3.99 -1.74
CA VAL A 119 -22.42 -3.05 -1.75
C VAL A 119 -22.92 -1.61 -1.74
N LYS A 120 -23.87 -1.25 -2.61
CA LYS A 120 -24.44 0.11 -2.65
C LYS A 120 -25.11 0.52 -1.35
N ALA A 121 -25.71 -0.43 -0.63
CA ALA A 121 -26.36 -0.16 0.66
C ALA A 121 -25.32 0.01 1.82
N SER A 122 -24.09 -0.46 1.63
CA SER A 122 -23.01 -0.44 2.64
C SER A 122 -22.13 0.81 2.54
N PHE A 123 -22.24 1.54 1.46
CA PHE A 123 -21.46 2.75 1.15
C PHE A 123 -22.41 3.91 0.69
#